data_9bc973740a6d824a9b30eed0d12c5a2a
#
_entry.id   9bc973740a6d824a9b30eed0d12c5a2a
#
_cell.length_a   1.000
_cell.length_b   1.000
_cell.length_c   1.000
_cell.angle_alpha   90.00
_cell.angle_beta   90.00
_cell.angle_gamma   90.00
#
_symmetry.space_group_name_H-M   'P 1'
#
loop_
_entity.id
_entity.type
_entity.pdbx_description
1 polymer ?
#
loop_
_entity_poly.entity_id
_entity_poly.type
_entity_poly.pdbx_seq_one_letter_code
_entity_poly.pdbx_strand_id
1 'polypeptide(L)'
;MIDADRLRAALEEERERLDAAAARGGRPAGSVEIVLAAKYVPPAEAEALVAAGVRVVGENRLQDLEARRAIAGDALAYDFIGHLQRRKVRSLLPLVRLIHTLDSPRLAEEIQARATGPTRLLVEVNVAGEETKCGIVPRRLEGFIDEVSRHDRIVVGGLMALPPAVTDPEHSRPHLAAVRELAERLRPRWAGRHDLRDLSMGTSQDAVVAAEEGATLVRIGRSLVDRGRVS
;
A
#
# COMPACT_ATOMS: atom_id res chain seq x y z
N MET A 1 12.51 21.46 3.61
CA MET A 1 11.22 21.93 3.06
C MET A 1 11.02 21.28 1.70
N ILE A 2 9.82 20.84 1.37
CA ILE A 2 9.49 20.29 0.04
C ILE A 2 9.34 21.44 -0.96
N ASP A 3 10.01 21.31 -2.09
CA ASP A 3 9.80 22.12 -3.29
C ASP A 3 8.84 21.37 -4.22
N ALA A 4 7.70 21.96 -4.50
CA ALA A 4 6.62 21.29 -5.22
C ALA A 4 7.00 20.97 -6.68
N ASP A 5 7.76 21.84 -7.33
CA ASP A 5 8.15 21.64 -8.76
C ASP A 5 9.19 20.53 -8.88
N ARG A 6 10.18 20.49 -7.97
CA ARG A 6 11.14 19.39 -7.90
C ARG A 6 10.48 18.06 -7.60
N LEU A 7 9.55 18.03 -6.65
CA LEU A 7 8.83 16.81 -6.31
C LEU A 7 7.93 16.35 -7.47
N ARG A 8 7.30 17.29 -8.19
CA ARG A 8 6.51 17.00 -9.40
C ARG A 8 7.36 16.33 -10.46
N ALA A 9 8.52 16.92 -10.79
CA ALA A 9 9.44 16.35 -11.77
C ALA A 9 9.91 14.95 -11.34
N ALA A 10 10.24 14.75 -10.06
CA ALA A 10 10.63 13.46 -9.54
C ALA A 10 9.49 12.41 -9.63
N LEU A 11 8.24 12.82 -9.41
CA LEU A 11 7.06 11.95 -9.54
C LEU A 11 6.80 11.56 -11.01
N GLU A 12 6.95 12.49 -11.94
CA GLU A 12 6.78 12.24 -13.38
C GLU A 12 7.81 11.23 -13.88
N GLU A 13 9.08 11.45 -13.58
CA GLU A 13 10.15 10.50 -13.91
C GLU A 13 9.92 9.11 -13.28
N GLU A 14 9.46 9.05 -12.03
CA GLU A 14 9.18 7.77 -11.39
C GLU A 14 7.97 7.07 -12.04
N ARG A 15 6.92 7.79 -12.45
CA ARG A 15 5.80 7.23 -13.22
C ARG A 15 6.26 6.64 -14.54
N GLU A 16 7.10 7.35 -15.29
CA GLU A 16 7.66 6.85 -16.57
C GLU A 16 8.46 5.56 -16.37
N ARG A 17 9.28 5.49 -15.31
CA ARG A 17 10.05 4.29 -14.96
C ARG A 17 9.14 3.10 -14.62
N LEU A 18 8.09 3.34 -13.84
CA LEU A 18 7.11 2.32 -13.46
C LEU A 18 6.26 1.87 -14.66
N ASP A 19 5.88 2.77 -15.53
CA ASP A 19 5.14 2.46 -16.76
C ASP A 19 5.97 1.60 -17.71
N ALA A 20 7.26 1.95 -17.89
CA ALA A 20 8.19 1.13 -18.65
C ALA A 20 8.39 -0.28 -18.04
N ALA A 21 8.44 -0.37 -16.70
CA ALA A 21 8.53 -1.64 -16.00
C ALA A 21 7.23 -2.47 -16.13
N ALA A 22 6.07 -1.84 -15.98
CA ALA A 22 4.78 -2.50 -16.16
C ALA A 22 4.63 -3.05 -17.60
N ALA A 23 5.09 -2.29 -18.61
CA ALA A 23 5.10 -2.73 -20.01
C ALA A 23 5.97 -3.97 -20.22
N ARG A 24 7.14 -4.07 -19.56
CA ARG A 24 7.96 -5.31 -19.59
C ARG A 24 7.23 -6.50 -18.95
N GLY A 25 6.38 -6.24 -17.95
CA GLY A 25 5.47 -7.23 -17.35
C GLY A 25 4.16 -7.46 -18.15
N GLY A 26 4.05 -6.93 -19.38
CA GLY A 26 2.88 -7.10 -20.26
C GLY A 26 1.64 -6.29 -19.83
N ARG A 27 1.80 -5.22 -19.04
CA ARG A 27 0.71 -4.38 -18.53
C ARG A 27 0.73 -2.98 -19.11
N PRO A 28 -0.43 -2.29 -19.23
CA PRO A 28 -0.50 -0.96 -19.79
C PRO A 28 0.13 0.09 -18.86
N ALA A 29 0.52 1.23 -19.44
CA ALA A 29 0.89 2.42 -18.69
C ALA A 29 -0.25 2.85 -17.74
N GLY A 30 0.10 3.42 -16.60
CA GLY A 30 -0.86 3.81 -15.56
C GLY A 30 -1.41 2.65 -14.73
N SER A 31 -0.93 1.42 -14.93
CA SER A 31 -1.36 0.24 -14.13
C SER A 31 -0.74 0.17 -12.74
N VAL A 32 0.20 1.07 -12.42
CA VAL A 32 0.89 1.15 -11.12
C VAL A 32 0.65 2.53 -10.49
N GLU A 33 0.02 2.56 -9.33
CA GLU A 33 -0.19 3.78 -8.57
C GLU A 33 0.93 3.99 -7.55
N ILE A 34 1.44 5.21 -7.46
CA ILE A 34 2.42 5.60 -6.44
C ILE A 34 1.67 6.03 -5.17
N VAL A 35 1.86 5.32 -4.09
CA VAL A 35 1.50 5.72 -2.74
C VAL A 35 2.72 6.38 -2.11
N LEU A 36 2.69 7.71 -1.93
CA LEU A 36 3.78 8.43 -1.29
C LEU A 36 3.85 8.08 0.20
N ALA A 37 4.87 7.35 0.63
CA ALA A 37 5.07 7.04 2.04
C ALA A 37 5.53 8.30 2.80
N ALA A 38 4.58 8.97 3.46
CA ALA A 38 4.72 10.33 3.97
C ALA A 38 5.50 10.45 5.30
N LYS A 39 5.96 9.35 5.89
CA LYS A 39 6.73 9.37 7.15
C LYS A 39 8.01 10.23 7.11
N TYR A 40 8.43 10.64 5.92
CA TYR A 40 9.60 11.50 5.71
C TYR A 40 9.23 12.98 5.49
N VAL A 41 7.93 13.31 5.44
CA VAL A 41 7.41 14.66 5.20
C VAL A 41 6.60 15.09 6.41
N PRO A 42 6.95 16.22 7.07
CA PRO A 42 6.13 16.76 8.13
C PRO A 42 4.69 17.03 7.67
N PRO A 43 3.65 16.78 8.50
CA PRO A 43 2.27 17.10 8.13
C PRO A 43 2.05 18.54 7.68
N ALA A 44 2.79 19.49 8.22
CA ALA A 44 2.74 20.91 7.85
C ALA A 44 3.11 21.19 6.38
N GLU A 45 3.78 20.25 5.70
CA GLU A 45 4.14 20.37 4.28
C GLU A 45 3.08 19.73 3.34
N ALA A 46 1.87 19.47 3.82
CA ALA A 46 0.82 18.80 3.04
C ALA A 46 0.42 19.58 1.78
N GLU A 47 0.37 20.92 1.85
CA GLU A 47 0.05 21.77 0.68
C GLU A 47 1.10 21.63 -0.43
N ALA A 48 2.37 21.48 -0.07
CA ALA A 48 3.42 21.25 -1.06
C ALA A 48 3.27 19.89 -1.78
N LEU A 49 2.77 18.86 -1.08
CA LEU A 49 2.43 17.58 -1.71
C LEU A 49 1.28 17.73 -2.72
N VAL A 50 0.24 18.47 -2.35
CA VAL A 50 -0.89 18.77 -3.26
C VAL A 50 -0.39 19.54 -4.49
N ALA A 51 0.38 20.60 -4.27
CA ALA A 51 0.96 21.40 -5.35
C ALA A 51 1.88 20.60 -6.29
N ALA A 52 2.60 19.60 -5.75
CA ALA A 52 3.42 18.68 -6.54
C ALA A 52 2.61 17.64 -7.35
N GLY A 53 1.28 17.55 -7.16
CA GLY A 53 0.44 16.57 -7.84
C GLY A 53 0.51 15.16 -7.25
N VAL A 54 0.85 15.04 -5.96
CA VAL A 54 0.68 13.80 -5.20
C VAL A 54 -0.82 13.50 -5.12
N ARG A 55 -1.22 12.28 -5.43
CA ARG A 55 -2.63 11.84 -5.37
C ARG A 55 -2.92 11.07 -4.11
N VAL A 56 -2.03 10.15 -3.75
CA VAL A 56 -2.22 9.23 -2.63
C VAL A 56 -1.04 9.31 -1.68
N VAL A 57 -1.36 9.44 -0.42
CA VAL A 57 -0.39 9.47 0.68
C VAL A 57 -0.58 8.24 1.57
N GLY A 58 0.49 7.50 1.80
CA GLY A 58 0.54 6.38 2.73
C GLY A 58 1.06 6.81 4.10
N GLU A 59 0.24 6.65 5.13
CA GLU A 59 0.57 7.01 6.50
C GLU A 59 0.77 5.78 7.41
N ASN A 60 1.74 5.90 8.31
CA ASN A 60 2.04 4.86 9.29
C ASN A 60 1.43 5.15 10.68
N ARG A 61 1.02 6.38 10.92
CA ARG A 61 0.51 6.86 12.21
C ARG A 61 -0.76 7.65 12.02
N LEU A 62 -1.77 7.34 12.86
CA LEU A 62 -3.06 8.03 12.82
C LEU A 62 -2.91 9.54 13.07
N GLN A 63 -2.05 9.94 14.01
CA GLN A 63 -1.85 11.35 14.34
C GLN A 63 -1.30 12.17 13.16
N ASP A 64 -0.34 11.58 12.41
CA ASP A 64 0.24 12.26 11.25
C ASP A 64 -0.79 12.35 10.12
N LEU A 65 -1.63 11.31 9.96
CA LEU A 65 -2.74 11.31 9.02
C LEU A 65 -3.77 12.40 9.36
N GLU A 66 -4.22 12.46 10.62
CA GLU A 66 -5.17 13.46 11.09
C GLU A 66 -4.63 14.88 10.88
N ALA A 67 -3.37 15.13 11.27
CA ALA A 67 -2.72 16.43 11.10
C ALA A 67 -2.58 16.82 9.62
N ARG A 68 -2.22 15.90 8.74
CA ARG A 68 -2.10 16.15 7.30
C ARG A 68 -3.45 16.41 6.66
N ARG A 69 -4.46 15.61 7.02
CA ARG A 69 -5.82 15.76 6.52
C ARG A 69 -6.46 17.07 6.96
N ALA A 70 -6.14 17.58 8.15
CA ALA A 70 -6.59 18.88 8.63
C ALA A 70 -6.09 20.04 7.73
N ILE A 71 -4.96 19.87 7.04
CA ILE A 71 -4.38 20.87 6.15
C ILE A 71 -4.84 20.66 4.70
N ALA A 72 -4.67 19.46 4.15
CA ALA A 72 -4.92 19.18 2.73
C ALA A 72 -6.35 18.70 2.43
N GLY A 73 -7.13 18.33 3.46
CA GLY A 73 -8.50 17.83 3.27
C GLY A 73 -8.58 16.66 2.31
N ASP A 74 -9.54 16.71 1.39
CA ASP A 74 -9.76 15.69 0.37
C ASP A 74 -8.96 15.95 -0.94
N ALA A 75 -8.06 16.94 -0.95
CA ALA A 75 -7.11 17.12 -2.04
C ALA A 75 -6.09 15.97 -2.13
N LEU A 76 -5.91 15.22 -1.05
CA LEU A 76 -5.12 13.99 -0.99
C LEU A 76 -6.03 12.81 -0.63
N ALA A 77 -5.83 11.67 -1.27
CA ALA A 77 -6.35 10.40 -0.79
C ALA A 77 -5.36 9.79 0.23
N TYR A 78 -5.89 9.12 1.25
CA TYR A 78 -5.08 8.58 2.35
C TYR A 78 -5.20 7.07 2.42
N ASP A 79 -4.06 6.39 2.38
CA ASP A 79 -3.93 4.96 2.67
C ASP A 79 -3.22 4.77 4.00
N PHE A 80 -3.62 3.75 4.75
CA PHE A 80 -2.89 3.38 5.97
C PHE A 80 -1.98 2.19 5.67
N ILE A 81 -0.68 2.41 5.81
CA ILE A 81 0.36 1.44 5.45
C ILE A 81 1.20 0.99 6.66
N GLY A 82 0.86 1.45 7.87
CA GLY A 82 1.50 1.06 9.12
C GLY A 82 0.74 -0.06 9.84
N HIS A 83 1.34 -0.64 10.88
CA HIS A 83 0.66 -1.61 11.74
C HIS A 83 -0.53 -0.96 12.45
N LEU A 84 -1.74 -1.49 12.21
CA LEU A 84 -2.98 -0.93 12.74
C LEU A 84 -3.34 -1.55 14.10
N GLN A 85 -3.22 -0.76 15.14
CA GLN A 85 -3.71 -1.15 16.48
C GLN A 85 -5.24 -1.10 16.53
N ARG A 86 -5.90 -2.15 17.03
CA ARG A 86 -7.37 -2.26 17.14
C ARG A 86 -8.03 -1.01 17.72
N ARG A 87 -7.48 -0.44 18.81
CA ARG A 87 -8.02 0.78 19.45
C ARG A 87 -8.10 2.00 18.54
N LYS A 88 -7.34 2.02 17.44
CA LYS A 88 -7.31 3.13 16.47
C LYS A 88 -8.28 2.95 15.30
N VAL A 89 -8.86 1.75 15.14
CA VAL A 89 -9.73 1.41 14.01
C VAL A 89 -10.87 2.41 13.86
N ARG A 90 -11.60 2.69 14.96
CA ARG A 90 -12.75 3.60 14.92
C ARG A 90 -12.41 4.99 14.37
N SER A 91 -11.27 5.55 14.77
CA SER A 91 -10.85 6.88 14.32
C SER A 91 -10.24 6.86 12.92
N LEU A 92 -9.62 5.73 12.51
CA LEU A 92 -8.96 5.60 11.23
C LEU A 92 -9.95 5.40 10.06
N LEU A 93 -10.96 4.55 10.24
CA LEU A 93 -11.86 4.12 9.15
C LEU A 93 -12.47 5.28 8.33
N PRO A 94 -12.95 6.39 8.92
CA PRO A 94 -13.53 7.48 8.13
C PRO A 94 -12.51 8.34 7.37
N LEU A 95 -11.22 8.11 7.60
CA LEU A 95 -10.15 8.97 7.09
C LEU A 95 -9.38 8.35 5.92
N VAL A 96 -9.54 7.04 5.67
CA VAL A 96 -8.70 6.31 4.72
C VAL A 96 -9.51 5.68 3.59
N ARG A 97 -8.90 5.65 2.42
CA ARG A 97 -9.37 4.93 1.23
C ARG A 97 -9.10 3.43 1.32
N LEU A 98 -7.92 3.07 1.83
CA LEU A 98 -7.42 1.70 1.86
C LEU A 98 -6.55 1.45 3.10
N ILE A 99 -6.73 0.28 3.71
CA ILE A 99 -5.85 -0.21 4.77
C ILE A 99 -5.04 -1.38 4.20
N HIS A 100 -3.70 -1.26 4.22
CA HIS A 100 -2.82 -2.25 3.60
C HIS A 100 -2.39 -3.39 4.53
N THR A 101 -2.71 -3.31 5.83
CA THR A 101 -2.06 -4.11 6.87
C THR A 101 -3.04 -4.93 7.70
N LEU A 102 -4.00 -5.60 7.04
CA LEU A 102 -4.82 -6.60 7.71
C LEU A 102 -3.97 -7.86 7.97
N ASP A 103 -3.65 -8.13 9.23
CA ASP A 103 -2.70 -9.18 9.65
C ASP A 103 -3.27 -10.20 10.64
N SER A 104 -4.52 -10.01 11.10
CA SER A 104 -5.07 -10.89 12.13
C SER A 104 -6.61 -10.93 12.14
N PRO A 105 -7.23 -12.06 12.57
CA PRO A 105 -8.68 -12.17 12.73
C PRO A 105 -9.24 -11.12 13.69
N ARG A 106 -8.56 -10.87 14.80
CA ARG A 106 -8.98 -9.87 15.79
C ARG A 106 -9.02 -8.45 15.25
N LEU A 107 -8.15 -8.12 14.28
CA LEU A 107 -8.22 -6.84 13.59
C LEU A 107 -9.41 -6.80 12.63
N ALA A 108 -9.68 -7.89 11.91
CA ALA A 108 -10.85 -8.01 11.05
C ALA A 108 -12.16 -7.86 11.83
N GLU A 109 -12.29 -8.54 12.98
CA GLU A 109 -13.44 -8.40 13.88
C GLU A 109 -13.67 -6.95 14.33
N GLU A 110 -12.62 -6.24 14.74
CA GLU A 110 -12.73 -4.84 15.17
C GLU A 110 -13.14 -3.93 13.99
N ILE A 111 -12.57 -4.15 12.79
CA ILE A 111 -12.96 -3.41 11.60
C ILE A 111 -14.44 -3.69 11.27
N GLN A 112 -14.88 -4.95 11.25
CA GLN A 112 -16.28 -5.34 11.05
C GLN A 112 -17.21 -4.63 12.04
N ALA A 113 -16.81 -4.56 13.31
CA ALA A 113 -17.62 -3.95 14.36
C ALA A 113 -17.74 -2.42 14.22
N ARG A 114 -16.74 -1.76 13.65
CA ARG A 114 -16.67 -0.28 13.53
C ARG A 114 -17.01 0.27 12.16
N ALA A 115 -16.89 -0.54 11.13
CA ALA A 115 -17.21 -0.11 9.77
C ALA A 115 -18.70 0.23 9.63
N THR A 116 -19.01 1.32 8.95
CA THR A 116 -20.38 1.75 8.65
C THR A 116 -20.84 1.29 7.26
N GLY A 117 -19.94 0.75 6.46
CA GLY A 117 -20.16 0.23 5.10
C GLY A 117 -19.01 -0.65 4.65
N PRO A 118 -19.02 -1.09 3.38
CA PRO A 118 -17.94 -1.89 2.82
C PRO A 118 -16.60 -1.20 2.97
N THR A 119 -15.66 -1.88 3.61
CA THR A 119 -14.29 -1.40 3.86
C THR A 119 -13.30 -2.24 3.05
N ARG A 120 -12.57 -1.58 2.14
CA ARG A 120 -11.57 -2.23 1.31
C ARG A 120 -10.25 -2.34 2.08
N LEU A 121 -9.68 -3.54 2.10
CA LEU A 121 -8.45 -3.87 2.82
C LEU A 121 -7.52 -4.72 1.96
N LEU A 122 -6.22 -4.66 2.25
CA LEU A 122 -5.26 -5.65 1.75
C LEU A 122 -4.80 -6.53 2.91
N VAL A 123 -4.60 -7.80 2.65
CA VAL A 123 -4.01 -8.71 3.63
C VAL A 123 -2.49 -8.59 3.58
N GLU A 124 -1.88 -8.31 4.71
CA GLU A 124 -0.42 -8.31 4.85
C GLU A 124 0.10 -9.74 4.83
N VAL A 125 0.98 -10.05 3.87
CA VAL A 125 1.58 -11.39 3.69
C VAL A 125 3.03 -11.37 4.12
N ASN A 126 3.38 -12.23 5.06
CA ASN A 126 4.77 -12.51 5.44
C ASN A 126 5.36 -13.52 4.44
N VAL A 127 5.76 -13.02 3.29
CA VAL A 127 6.21 -13.85 2.16
C VAL A 127 7.54 -14.55 2.43
N ALA A 128 8.39 -13.97 3.28
CA ALA A 128 9.69 -14.57 3.66
C ALA A 128 9.56 -15.59 4.80
N GLY A 129 8.41 -15.62 5.49
CA GLY A 129 8.20 -16.51 6.64
C GLY A 129 9.03 -16.17 7.87
N GLU A 130 9.52 -14.93 8.00
CA GLU A 130 10.29 -14.48 9.14
C GLU A 130 9.40 -14.35 10.39
N GLU A 131 9.72 -15.07 11.47
CA GLU A 131 8.90 -15.10 12.70
C GLU A 131 8.73 -13.73 13.38
N THR A 132 9.68 -12.82 13.16
CA THR A 132 9.68 -11.48 13.74
C THR A 132 8.86 -10.46 12.96
N LYS A 133 8.40 -10.80 11.75
CA LYS A 133 7.61 -9.90 10.88
C LYS A 133 6.11 -10.16 11.01
N CYS A 134 5.35 -9.07 10.93
CA CYS A 134 3.89 -9.12 10.82
C CYS A 134 3.44 -9.78 9.52
N GLY A 135 2.14 -10.09 9.42
CA GLY A 135 1.53 -10.63 8.23
C GLY A 135 1.24 -12.12 8.29
N ILE A 136 0.32 -12.54 7.43
CA ILE A 136 -0.14 -13.93 7.32
C ILE A 136 0.85 -14.72 6.46
N VAL A 137 1.37 -15.82 7.00
CA VAL A 137 2.26 -16.70 6.19
C VAL A 137 1.47 -17.35 5.04
N PRO A 138 2.11 -17.57 3.86
CA PRO A 138 1.42 -18.04 2.65
C PRO A 138 0.52 -19.26 2.84
N ARG A 139 0.98 -20.26 3.63
CA ARG A 139 0.22 -21.49 3.90
C ARG A 139 -1.09 -21.27 4.70
N ARG A 140 -1.22 -20.14 5.40
CA ARG A 140 -2.42 -19.81 6.20
C ARG A 140 -3.35 -18.81 5.50
N LEU A 141 -2.91 -18.23 4.38
CA LEU A 141 -3.60 -17.13 3.73
C LEU A 141 -5.02 -17.51 3.28
N GLU A 142 -5.19 -18.69 2.67
CA GLU A 142 -6.50 -19.17 2.21
C GLU A 142 -7.50 -19.30 3.37
N GLY A 143 -7.12 -19.98 4.45
CA GLY A 143 -7.98 -20.11 5.63
C GLY A 143 -8.25 -18.77 6.32
N PHE A 144 -7.30 -17.86 6.28
CA PHE A 144 -7.48 -16.50 6.81
C PHE A 144 -8.51 -15.70 6.00
N ILE A 145 -8.46 -15.77 4.66
CA ILE A 145 -9.44 -15.10 3.81
C ILE A 145 -10.83 -15.74 3.98
N ASP A 146 -10.92 -17.07 4.16
CA ASP A 146 -12.19 -17.75 4.47
C ASP A 146 -12.80 -17.24 5.79
N GLU A 147 -11.97 -17.01 6.81
CA GLU A 147 -12.41 -16.44 8.08
C GLU A 147 -12.89 -14.99 7.90
N VAL A 148 -12.12 -14.17 7.21
CA VAL A 148 -12.44 -12.77 6.93
C VAL A 148 -13.71 -12.65 6.06
N SER A 149 -13.99 -13.61 5.19
CA SER A 149 -15.17 -13.64 4.31
C SER A 149 -16.51 -13.73 5.06
N ARG A 150 -16.48 -14.11 6.34
CA ARG A 150 -17.65 -14.10 7.22
C ARG A 150 -18.10 -12.69 7.62
N HIS A 151 -17.25 -11.70 7.43
CA HIS A 151 -17.50 -10.30 7.76
C HIS A 151 -18.04 -9.55 6.55
N ASP A 152 -19.33 -9.23 6.55
CA ASP A 152 -20.05 -8.64 5.41
C ASP A 152 -19.57 -7.22 5.00
N ARG A 153 -18.96 -6.49 5.94
CA ARG A 153 -18.42 -5.14 5.69
C ARG A 153 -16.96 -5.12 5.24
N ILE A 154 -16.31 -6.26 5.13
CA ILE A 154 -14.91 -6.33 4.70
C ILE A 154 -14.82 -6.83 3.26
N VAL A 155 -14.11 -6.07 2.43
CA VAL A 155 -13.74 -6.47 1.06
C VAL A 155 -12.22 -6.61 0.99
N VAL A 156 -11.74 -7.83 0.77
CA VAL A 156 -10.30 -8.06 0.52
C VAL A 156 -10.02 -7.68 -0.93
N GLY A 157 -9.40 -6.51 -1.10
CA GLY A 157 -9.03 -5.95 -2.41
C GLY A 157 -7.77 -6.59 -2.99
N GLY A 158 -6.94 -7.17 -2.13
CA GLY A 158 -5.67 -7.73 -2.58
C GLY A 158 -4.71 -8.08 -1.46
N LEU A 159 -3.44 -8.12 -1.79
CA LEU A 159 -2.36 -8.49 -0.89
C LEU A 159 -1.35 -7.34 -0.75
N MET A 160 -0.75 -7.25 0.42
CA MET A 160 0.39 -6.38 0.68
C MET A 160 1.58 -7.22 1.12
N ALA A 161 2.77 -6.90 0.66
CA ALA A 161 3.99 -7.54 1.13
C ALA A 161 5.14 -6.53 1.27
N LEU A 162 6.00 -6.81 2.25
CA LEU A 162 7.28 -6.17 2.46
C LEU A 162 8.37 -7.25 2.44
N PRO A 163 9.00 -7.52 1.29
CA PRO A 163 10.13 -8.42 1.21
C PRO A 163 11.28 -8.01 2.15
N PRO A 164 12.21 -8.90 2.47
CA PRO A 164 13.43 -8.52 3.16
C PRO A 164 14.16 -7.39 2.42
N ALA A 165 14.81 -6.51 3.19
CA ALA A 165 15.66 -5.48 2.58
C ALA A 165 16.83 -6.13 1.87
N VAL A 166 17.07 -5.73 0.63
CA VAL A 166 18.13 -6.28 -0.23
C VAL A 166 19.00 -5.16 -0.78
N THR A 167 20.25 -5.49 -1.11
CA THR A 167 21.16 -4.54 -1.77
C THR A 167 20.88 -4.48 -3.27
N ASP A 168 20.67 -5.65 -3.89
CA ASP A 168 20.27 -5.76 -5.29
C ASP A 168 18.75 -5.96 -5.38
N PRO A 169 18.00 -5.05 -6.05
CA PRO A 169 16.55 -5.15 -6.20
C PRO A 169 16.06 -6.49 -6.78
N GLU A 170 16.86 -7.14 -7.63
CA GLU A 170 16.52 -8.42 -8.24
C GLU A 170 16.37 -9.56 -7.21
N HIS A 171 17.01 -9.44 -6.07
CA HIS A 171 16.81 -10.42 -4.97
C HIS A 171 15.41 -10.34 -4.34
N SER A 172 14.65 -9.26 -4.56
CA SER A 172 13.23 -9.18 -4.15
C SER A 172 12.30 -9.93 -5.12
N ARG A 173 12.70 -10.16 -6.37
CA ARG A 173 11.86 -10.73 -7.43
C ARG A 173 11.16 -12.04 -7.05
N PRO A 174 11.85 -13.06 -6.48
CA PRO A 174 11.18 -14.30 -6.09
C PRO A 174 10.05 -14.10 -5.09
N HIS A 175 10.21 -13.17 -4.14
CA HIS A 175 9.20 -12.85 -3.14
C HIS A 175 8.01 -12.11 -3.77
N LEU A 176 8.27 -11.17 -4.68
CA LEU A 176 7.25 -10.39 -5.37
C LEU A 176 6.43 -11.27 -6.33
N ALA A 177 7.09 -12.14 -7.09
CA ALA A 177 6.45 -13.15 -7.92
C ALA A 177 5.56 -14.09 -7.09
N ALA A 178 6.04 -14.56 -5.94
CA ALA A 178 5.26 -15.42 -5.05
C ALA A 178 3.97 -14.74 -4.55
N VAL A 179 3.99 -13.44 -4.27
CA VAL A 179 2.78 -12.67 -3.88
C VAL A 179 1.79 -12.59 -5.04
N ARG A 180 2.26 -12.30 -6.26
CA ARG A 180 1.42 -12.29 -7.47
C ARG A 180 0.75 -13.64 -7.70
N GLU A 181 1.54 -14.72 -7.69
CA GLU A 181 1.04 -16.09 -7.90
C GLU A 181 0.02 -16.52 -6.82
N LEU A 182 0.25 -16.11 -5.57
CA LEU A 182 -0.72 -16.31 -4.49
C LEU A 182 -2.05 -15.62 -4.79
N ALA A 183 -2.03 -14.35 -5.18
CA ALA A 183 -3.24 -13.60 -5.50
C ALA A 183 -3.97 -14.18 -6.71
N GLU A 184 -3.24 -14.51 -7.78
CA GLU A 184 -3.80 -15.12 -9.00
C GLU A 184 -4.47 -16.47 -8.71
N ARG A 185 -3.82 -17.32 -7.92
CA ARG A 185 -4.35 -18.65 -7.53
C ARG A 185 -5.61 -18.54 -6.67
N LEU A 186 -5.64 -17.57 -5.75
CA LEU A 186 -6.73 -17.43 -4.79
C LEU A 186 -7.93 -16.64 -5.34
N ARG A 187 -7.71 -15.73 -6.27
CA ARG A 187 -8.75 -14.85 -6.84
C ARG A 187 -10.02 -15.58 -7.30
N PRO A 188 -9.98 -16.69 -8.05
CA PRO A 188 -11.20 -17.36 -8.52
C PRO A 188 -12.10 -17.86 -7.40
N ARG A 189 -11.53 -18.26 -6.26
CA ARG A 189 -12.27 -18.85 -5.13
C ARG A 189 -13.26 -17.85 -4.51
N TRP A 190 -12.90 -16.57 -4.47
CA TRP A 190 -13.74 -15.53 -3.85
C TRP A 190 -14.31 -14.52 -4.86
N ALA A 191 -14.36 -14.89 -6.14
CA ALA A 191 -14.93 -14.04 -7.17
C ALA A 191 -16.37 -13.63 -6.80
N GLY A 192 -16.67 -12.34 -6.90
CA GLY A 192 -17.95 -11.77 -6.47
C GLY A 192 -18.02 -11.35 -5.00
N ARG A 193 -17.13 -11.85 -4.14
CA ARG A 193 -17.03 -11.42 -2.72
C ARG A 193 -15.79 -10.59 -2.45
N HIS A 194 -14.66 -11.02 -2.97
CA HIS A 194 -13.36 -10.36 -2.90
C HIS A 194 -12.77 -10.33 -4.31
N ASP A 195 -11.97 -9.32 -4.63
CA ASP A 195 -11.41 -9.22 -5.99
C ASP A 195 -9.92 -9.58 -6.08
N LEU A 196 -9.17 -9.48 -4.99
CA LEU A 196 -7.74 -9.83 -4.88
C LEU A 196 -6.88 -9.27 -6.04
N ARG A 197 -7.22 -8.08 -6.54
CA ARG A 197 -6.56 -7.46 -7.70
C ARG A 197 -5.38 -6.59 -7.30
N ASP A 198 -5.46 -5.96 -6.11
CA ASP A 198 -4.43 -5.02 -5.69
C ASP A 198 -3.22 -5.78 -5.14
N LEU A 199 -2.06 -5.42 -5.64
CA LEU A 199 -0.78 -5.89 -5.13
C LEU A 199 0.01 -4.68 -4.66
N SER A 200 -0.05 -4.43 -3.34
CA SER A 200 0.75 -3.39 -2.70
C SER A 200 2.11 -3.96 -2.33
N MET A 201 3.06 -3.81 -3.22
CA MET A 201 4.42 -4.32 -3.05
C MET A 201 5.41 -3.44 -3.80
N GLY A 202 6.67 -3.44 -3.34
CA GLY A 202 7.69 -2.53 -3.85
C GLY A 202 7.79 -1.22 -3.07
N THR A 203 9.01 -0.84 -2.82
CA THR A 203 9.44 0.38 -2.14
C THR A 203 10.47 1.12 -2.99
N SER A 204 11.05 2.20 -2.47
CA SER A 204 12.10 2.96 -3.19
C SER A 204 13.25 2.09 -3.73
N GLN A 205 13.49 0.91 -3.16
CA GLN A 205 14.59 0.03 -3.56
C GLN A 205 14.20 -0.90 -4.72
N ASP A 206 12.99 -1.42 -4.74
CA ASP A 206 12.56 -2.52 -5.59
C ASP A 206 11.25 -2.23 -6.37
N ALA A 207 10.81 -0.97 -6.45
CA ALA A 207 9.57 -0.58 -7.12
C ALA A 207 9.51 -0.98 -8.60
N VAL A 208 10.63 -0.89 -9.32
CA VAL A 208 10.73 -1.28 -10.73
C VAL A 208 10.52 -2.79 -10.89
N VAL A 209 11.22 -3.60 -10.09
CA VAL A 209 11.05 -5.06 -10.08
C VAL A 209 9.63 -5.44 -9.66
N ALA A 210 9.07 -4.73 -8.67
CA ALA A 210 7.69 -4.94 -8.24
C ALA A 210 6.68 -4.61 -9.35
N ALA A 211 6.92 -3.54 -10.10
CA ALA A 211 6.10 -3.20 -11.26
C ALA A 211 6.15 -4.28 -12.34
N GLU A 212 7.31 -4.83 -12.64
CA GLU A 212 7.46 -5.98 -13.57
C GLU A 212 6.70 -7.21 -13.08
N GLU A 213 6.75 -7.48 -11.77
CA GLU A 213 6.08 -8.62 -11.12
C GLU A 213 4.60 -8.37 -10.80
N GLY A 214 3.98 -7.31 -11.31
CA GLY A 214 2.54 -7.13 -11.23
C GLY A 214 2.05 -6.21 -10.12
N ALA A 215 2.91 -5.46 -9.41
CA ALA A 215 2.45 -4.47 -8.43
C ALA A 215 1.44 -3.51 -9.05
N THR A 216 0.34 -3.25 -8.35
CA THR A 216 -0.63 -2.20 -8.69
C THR A 216 -0.44 -0.96 -7.84
N LEU A 217 0.18 -1.11 -6.67
CA LEU A 217 0.50 -0.05 -5.72
C LEU A 217 1.96 -0.21 -5.28
N VAL A 218 2.78 0.85 -5.47
CA VAL A 218 4.14 0.92 -4.94
C VAL A 218 4.22 1.98 -3.84
N ARG A 219 4.97 1.72 -2.77
CA ARG A 219 5.07 2.62 -1.61
C ARG A 219 6.43 3.31 -1.61
N ILE A 220 6.52 4.46 -2.24
CA ILE A 220 7.76 5.19 -2.43
C ILE A 220 7.78 6.41 -1.50
N GLY A 221 8.85 6.57 -0.73
CA GLY A 221 8.99 7.68 0.21
C GLY A 221 10.31 8.41 0.05
N ARG A 222 11.36 7.88 0.67
CA ARG A 222 12.64 8.58 0.78
C ARG A 222 13.19 9.07 -0.56
N SER A 223 13.24 8.22 -1.58
CA SER A 223 13.83 8.58 -2.88
C SER A 223 13.11 9.74 -3.57
N LEU A 224 11.78 9.84 -3.46
CA LEU A 224 11.02 10.96 -3.98
C LEU A 224 11.18 12.21 -3.12
N VAL A 225 11.08 12.06 -1.80
CA VAL A 225 11.16 13.18 -0.85
C VAL A 225 12.54 13.85 -0.87
N ASP A 226 13.61 13.07 -0.93
CA ASP A 226 14.98 13.62 -0.98
C ASP A 226 15.24 14.38 -2.28
N ARG A 227 14.68 13.94 -3.42
CA ARG A 227 14.73 14.65 -4.70
C ARG A 227 13.86 15.92 -4.72
N GLY A 228 12.75 15.91 -3.98
CA GLY A 228 11.83 17.03 -3.83
C GLY A 228 12.25 18.07 -2.81
N ARG A 229 13.39 17.92 -2.11
CA ARG A 229 13.86 18.91 -1.11
C ARG A 229 14.77 19.97 -1.71
N VAL A 230 14.65 21.17 -1.17
CA VAL A 230 15.67 22.22 -1.34
C VAL A 230 16.84 21.86 -0.43
N SER A 231 18.05 21.91 -1.00
CA SER A 231 19.32 21.75 -0.28
C SER A 231 19.53 22.89 0.70
#